data_1af74aad93e4bdeaa692f01ab28adf0b
#
_entry.id   1af74aad93e4bdeaa692f01ab28adf0b
#
_cell.length_a   1.000
_cell.length_b   1.000
_cell.length_c   1.000
_cell.angle_alpha   90.00
_cell.angle_beta   90.00
_cell.angle_gamma   90.00
#
_symmetry.space_group_name_H-M   'P 1'
#
loop_
_entity.id
_entity.type
_entity.pdbx_description
1 polymer ?
#
loop_
_entity_poly.entity_id
_entity_poly.type
_entity_poly.pdbx_seq_one_letter_code
_entity_poly.pdbx_strand_id
1 'polypeptide(L)'
;MSLFILTTAIAQAHFTLVSPIAIEQTQAINLGIISNQISVNCQLDQFSRQGSGCISSDNQLGQFAISGHEQALINVVVYPSDNANIAFTPILPNGTQQQSFSLSDSTTVIEVGGKVDVIDDKLTGLQQVSYTIEVNYQ
;
A
#
# COMPACT_ATOMS: atom_id res chain seq x y z
N MET A 1 -28.82 -2.10 -62.73
CA MET A 1 -29.54 -2.22 -61.45
C MET A 1 -28.61 -2.84 -60.41
N SER A 2 -28.36 -2.11 -59.33
CA SER A 2 -27.56 -2.63 -58.24
C SER A 2 -28.45 -3.35 -57.25
N LEU A 3 -28.06 -4.54 -56.86
CA LEU A 3 -28.73 -5.29 -55.80
C LEU A 3 -27.89 -5.28 -54.55
N PHE A 4 -28.43 -4.67 -53.50
CA PHE A 4 -27.79 -4.73 -52.18
C PHE A 4 -28.34 -5.88 -51.39
N ILE A 5 -27.45 -6.78 -51.02
CA ILE A 5 -27.80 -7.84 -50.06
C ILE A 5 -27.13 -7.46 -48.76
N LEU A 6 -27.98 -7.19 -47.75
CA LEU A 6 -27.48 -6.88 -46.40
C LEU A 6 -27.51 -8.19 -45.61
N THR A 7 -26.36 -8.64 -45.19
CA THR A 7 -26.25 -9.82 -44.37
C THR A 7 -25.86 -9.36 -42.95
N THR A 8 -26.63 -9.74 -41.98
CA THR A 8 -26.38 -9.41 -40.57
C THR A 8 -26.32 -10.71 -39.76
N ALA A 9 -25.65 -10.61 -38.68
CA ALA A 9 -25.60 -11.68 -37.70
C ALA A 9 -25.79 -11.10 -36.29
N ILE A 10 -26.42 -11.87 -35.43
CA ILE A 10 -26.49 -11.53 -34.00
C ILE A 10 -25.37 -12.29 -33.33
N ALA A 11 -24.50 -11.54 -32.70
CA ALA A 11 -23.39 -12.08 -31.94
C ALA A 11 -23.64 -11.89 -30.44
N GLN A 12 -23.03 -12.73 -29.63
CA GLN A 12 -23.16 -12.70 -28.18
C GLN A 12 -21.83 -12.34 -27.54
N ALA A 13 -21.89 -11.61 -26.45
CA ALA A 13 -20.74 -11.32 -25.63
C ALA A 13 -20.99 -11.88 -24.23
N HIS A 14 -19.99 -12.50 -23.66
CA HIS A 14 -20.06 -13.04 -22.32
C HIS A 14 -19.05 -12.33 -21.44
N PHE A 15 -19.46 -11.99 -20.24
CA PHE A 15 -18.58 -11.39 -19.25
C PHE A 15 -19.09 -11.73 -17.86
N THR A 16 -18.18 -11.65 -16.89
CA THR A 16 -18.52 -11.88 -15.49
C THR A 16 -18.26 -10.59 -14.73
N LEU A 17 -19.25 -10.15 -13.97
CA LEU A 17 -19.11 -9.01 -13.06
C LEU A 17 -18.61 -9.52 -11.72
N VAL A 18 -17.64 -8.81 -11.18
CA VAL A 18 -17.08 -9.09 -9.86
C VAL A 18 -17.36 -7.94 -8.92
N SER A 19 -17.34 -8.22 -7.61
CA SER A 19 -17.51 -7.20 -6.59
C SER A 19 -16.38 -6.17 -6.64
N PRO A 20 -16.65 -4.91 -6.32
CA PRO A 20 -15.57 -3.93 -6.18
C PRO A 20 -14.66 -4.31 -5.01
N ILE A 21 -13.42 -3.86 -5.09
CA ILE A 21 -12.46 -4.04 -4.01
C ILE A 21 -12.87 -3.11 -2.85
N ALA A 22 -12.89 -3.66 -1.64
CA ALA A 22 -13.03 -2.89 -0.41
C ALA A 22 -11.73 -2.96 0.37
N ILE A 23 -11.33 -1.83 0.95
CA ILE A 23 -10.11 -1.74 1.73
C ILE A 23 -10.41 -0.99 3.03
N GLU A 24 -9.87 -1.51 4.13
CA GLU A 24 -10.04 -0.90 5.45
C GLU A 24 -8.72 -0.97 6.20
N GLN A 25 -8.27 0.17 6.73
CA GLN A 25 -7.12 0.19 7.62
C GLN A 25 -7.55 -0.32 8.99
N THR A 26 -6.95 -1.43 9.42
CA THR A 26 -7.24 -2.03 10.72
C THR A 26 -6.20 -1.70 11.78
N GLN A 27 -5.02 -1.27 11.35
CA GLN A 27 -3.93 -0.91 12.25
C GLN A 27 -3.04 0.12 11.59
N ALA A 28 -2.75 1.19 12.32
CA ALA A 28 -1.82 2.22 11.83
C ALA A 28 -0.37 1.77 12.02
N ILE A 29 0.53 2.32 11.19
CA ILE A 29 1.96 2.13 11.37
C ILE A 29 2.40 2.92 12.60
N ASN A 30 3.19 2.28 13.47
CA ASN A 30 3.92 2.96 14.52
C ASN A 30 5.40 2.62 14.37
N LEU A 31 6.19 3.59 13.95
CA LEU A 31 7.62 3.40 13.73
C LEU A 31 8.45 3.45 15.01
N GLY A 32 7.82 3.81 16.15
CA GLY A 32 8.52 3.91 17.41
C GLY A 32 9.25 5.24 17.58
N ILE A 33 10.25 5.24 18.43
CA ILE A 33 11.04 6.43 18.74
C ILE A 33 12.21 6.51 17.76
N ILE A 34 12.38 7.68 17.16
CA ILE A 34 13.41 7.95 16.17
C ILE A 34 14.18 9.22 16.59
N SER A 35 15.50 9.15 16.47
CA SER A 35 16.35 10.33 16.70
C SER A 35 16.07 11.40 15.66
N ASN A 36 16.02 12.66 16.07
CA ASN A 36 15.78 13.78 15.16
C ASN A 36 17.05 14.37 14.54
N GLN A 37 18.15 13.65 14.57
CA GLN A 37 19.38 14.11 13.91
C GLN A 37 19.21 14.06 12.40
N ILE A 38 19.77 15.06 11.71
CA ILE A 38 19.76 15.10 10.24
C ILE A 38 20.55 13.92 9.69
N SER A 39 20.04 13.35 8.59
CA SER A 39 20.64 12.24 7.87
C SER A 39 20.56 10.89 8.57
N VAL A 40 19.81 10.77 9.66
CA VAL A 40 19.50 9.46 10.24
C VAL A 40 18.21 8.93 9.63
N ASN A 41 18.07 7.62 9.67
CA ASN A 41 16.86 6.97 9.19
C ASN A 41 16.45 5.82 10.10
N CYS A 42 15.18 5.42 10.00
CA CYS A 42 14.67 4.24 10.66
C CYS A 42 13.65 3.57 9.73
N GLN A 43 13.84 2.28 9.51
CA GLN A 43 13.00 1.48 8.66
C GLN A 43 12.36 0.35 9.47
N LEU A 44 11.05 0.22 9.34
CA LEU A 44 10.29 -0.89 9.89
C LEU A 44 9.73 -1.70 8.74
N ASP A 45 10.11 -2.95 8.65
CA ASP A 45 9.56 -3.88 7.68
C ASP A 45 9.03 -5.13 8.38
N GLN A 46 8.60 -6.11 7.59
CA GLN A 46 7.98 -7.33 8.07
C GLN A 46 8.91 -8.16 8.98
N PHE A 47 10.23 -7.97 8.86
CA PHE A 47 11.22 -8.81 9.53
C PHE A 47 11.98 -8.10 10.63
N SER A 48 12.14 -6.77 10.53
CA SER A 48 13.02 -6.06 11.43
C SER A 48 12.73 -4.57 11.47
N ARG A 49 13.30 -3.94 12.47
CA ARG A 49 13.35 -2.47 12.60
C ARG A 49 14.81 -2.08 12.72
N GLN A 50 15.31 -1.31 11.76
CA GLN A 50 16.73 -0.98 11.68
C GLN A 50 16.96 0.40 11.08
N GLY A 51 18.10 0.98 11.41
CA GLY A 51 18.55 2.26 10.91
C GLY A 51 19.32 3.04 11.97
N SER A 52 20.07 4.03 11.51
CA SER A 52 20.93 4.84 12.40
C SER A 52 20.12 5.70 13.36
N GLY A 53 18.86 5.99 13.04
CA GLY A 53 18.01 6.82 13.88
C GLY A 53 17.05 6.03 14.76
N CYS A 54 16.97 4.71 14.63
CA CYS A 54 16.06 3.92 15.45
C CYS A 54 16.49 3.87 16.91
N ILE A 55 15.58 4.23 17.81
CA ILE A 55 15.76 4.09 19.25
C ILE A 55 14.82 2.99 19.73
N SER A 56 15.32 2.12 20.61
CA SER A 56 14.55 0.99 21.10
C SER A 56 13.22 1.44 21.71
N SER A 57 12.12 0.91 21.21
CA SER A 57 10.77 1.30 21.59
C SER A 57 9.75 0.35 21.00
N ASP A 58 8.50 0.45 21.45
CA ASP A 58 7.39 -0.26 20.83
C ASP A 58 7.18 0.25 19.41
N ASN A 59 6.84 -0.68 18.52
CA ASN A 59 6.57 -0.39 17.12
C ASN A 59 5.57 -1.40 16.58
N GLN A 60 4.92 -1.07 15.46
CA GLN A 60 3.99 -1.98 14.78
C GLN A 60 3.87 -1.64 13.31
N LEU A 61 3.68 -2.66 12.50
CA LEU A 61 3.33 -2.50 11.10
C LEU A 61 1.90 -2.00 10.96
N GLY A 62 1.62 -1.30 9.87
CA GLY A 62 0.25 -1.02 9.47
C GLY A 62 -0.39 -2.27 8.91
N GLN A 63 -1.71 -2.36 9.00
CA GLN A 63 -2.48 -3.47 8.45
C GLN A 63 -3.71 -2.94 7.72
N PHE A 64 -3.95 -3.54 6.56
CA PHE A 64 -5.14 -3.29 5.75
C PHE A 64 -5.85 -4.60 5.49
N ALA A 65 -7.16 -4.60 5.70
CA ALA A 65 -8.03 -5.70 5.33
C ALA A 65 -8.61 -5.41 3.94
N ILE A 66 -8.35 -6.30 3.00
CA ILE A 66 -8.79 -6.14 1.61
C ILE A 66 -9.71 -7.29 1.25
N SER A 67 -10.84 -6.97 0.67
CA SER A 67 -11.81 -7.94 0.18
C SER A 67 -12.21 -7.60 -1.25
N GLY A 68 -12.67 -8.62 -1.97
CA GLY A 68 -13.09 -8.51 -3.35
C GLY A 68 -13.44 -9.88 -3.88
N HIS A 69 -13.29 -10.07 -5.20
CA HIS A 69 -13.58 -11.35 -5.82
C HIS A 69 -12.57 -12.41 -5.37
N GLU A 70 -13.08 -13.56 -4.95
CA GLU A 70 -12.27 -14.68 -4.47
C GLU A 70 -11.21 -15.10 -5.50
N GLN A 71 -10.00 -15.34 -5.01
CA GLN A 71 -8.87 -15.82 -5.81
C GLN A 71 -8.43 -14.87 -6.92
N ALA A 72 -9.01 -13.69 -6.99
CA ALA A 72 -8.57 -12.69 -7.95
C ALA A 72 -7.18 -12.17 -7.59
N LEU A 73 -6.40 -11.85 -8.61
CA LEU A 73 -5.12 -11.18 -8.43
C LEU A 73 -5.35 -9.68 -8.34
N ILE A 74 -4.70 -9.07 -7.37
CA ILE A 74 -4.73 -7.62 -7.18
C ILE A 74 -3.32 -7.07 -7.22
N ASN A 75 -3.22 -5.83 -7.62
CA ASN A 75 -1.99 -5.05 -7.58
C ASN A 75 -2.13 -3.98 -6.52
N VAL A 76 -1.18 -3.95 -5.58
CA VAL A 76 -1.15 -2.98 -4.49
C VAL A 76 0.03 -2.06 -4.70
N VAL A 77 -0.22 -0.76 -4.63
CA VAL A 77 0.81 0.26 -4.74
C VAL A 77 0.66 1.22 -3.57
N VAL A 78 1.76 1.57 -2.94
CA VAL A 78 1.78 2.54 -1.85
C VAL A 78 2.61 3.75 -2.26
N TYR A 79 2.15 4.93 -1.87
CA TYR A 79 2.77 6.21 -2.24
C TYR A 79 3.01 7.06 -1.01
N PRO A 80 4.16 7.72 -0.93
CA PRO A 80 4.36 8.74 0.10
C PRO A 80 3.48 9.96 -0.17
N SER A 81 3.16 10.69 0.89
CA SER A 81 2.60 12.04 0.78
C SER A 81 3.71 13.05 0.97
N ASP A 82 3.53 14.23 0.38
CA ASP A 82 4.51 15.30 0.52
C ASP A 82 4.57 15.81 1.96
N ASN A 83 5.78 15.87 2.52
CA ASN A 83 6.04 16.47 3.80
C ASN A 83 7.45 17.09 3.74
N ALA A 84 7.54 18.39 4.02
CA ALA A 84 8.79 19.12 3.87
C ALA A 84 9.84 18.77 4.93
N ASN A 85 9.42 18.23 6.07
CA ASN A 85 10.28 18.04 7.24
C ASN A 85 10.69 16.60 7.46
N ILE A 86 9.91 15.67 6.92
CA ILE A 86 10.13 14.24 7.11
C ILE A 86 9.90 13.56 5.77
N ALA A 87 10.87 12.79 5.31
CA ALA A 87 10.68 11.93 4.16
C ALA A 87 10.23 10.54 4.67
N PHE A 88 9.00 10.19 4.38
CA PHE A 88 8.43 8.89 4.74
C PHE A 88 8.13 8.10 3.48
N THR A 89 8.63 6.87 3.40
CA THR A 89 8.41 5.97 2.30
C THR A 89 7.70 4.72 2.81
N PRO A 90 6.43 4.49 2.43
CA PRO A 90 5.75 3.24 2.78
C PRO A 90 6.37 2.06 2.03
N ILE A 91 6.36 0.89 2.66
CA ILE A 91 7.02 -0.32 2.14
C ILE A 91 6.08 -1.50 2.28
N LEU A 92 5.87 -2.24 1.18
CA LEU A 92 5.12 -3.49 1.16
C LEU A 92 5.99 -4.68 1.59
N PRO A 93 5.40 -5.84 1.85
CA PRO A 93 6.16 -7.01 2.34
C PRO A 93 7.34 -7.43 1.47
N ASN A 94 7.28 -7.17 0.16
CA ASN A 94 8.41 -7.48 -0.73
C ASN A 94 9.55 -6.45 -0.66
N GLY A 95 9.46 -5.45 0.20
CA GLY A 95 10.46 -4.41 0.36
C GLY A 95 10.35 -3.27 -0.65
N THR A 96 9.33 -3.26 -1.49
CA THR A 96 9.11 -2.24 -2.51
C THR A 96 7.76 -1.55 -2.30
N GLN A 97 7.41 -0.64 -3.21
CA GLN A 97 6.17 0.12 -3.15
C GLN A 97 5.07 -0.47 -4.02
N GLN A 98 5.31 -1.62 -4.63
CA GLN A 98 4.35 -2.31 -5.47
C GLN A 98 4.46 -3.81 -5.27
N GLN A 99 3.32 -4.48 -5.14
CA GLN A 99 3.29 -5.93 -4.98
C GLN A 99 1.93 -6.48 -5.43
N SER A 100 1.97 -7.67 -6.03
CA SER A 100 0.76 -8.42 -6.40
C SER A 100 0.40 -9.39 -5.28
N PHE A 101 -0.90 -9.53 -5.05
CA PHE A 101 -1.44 -10.48 -4.08
C PHE A 101 -2.60 -11.23 -4.70
N SER A 102 -2.88 -12.42 -4.17
CA SER A 102 -4.08 -13.18 -4.48
C SER A 102 -5.05 -13.02 -3.32
N LEU A 103 -6.30 -12.62 -3.61
CA LEU A 103 -7.33 -12.51 -2.59
C LEU A 103 -7.76 -13.90 -2.12
N SER A 104 -7.92 -14.05 -0.82
CA SER A 104 -8.44 -15.26 -0.22
C SER A 104 -9.97 -15.27 -0.27
N ASP A 105 -10.58 -16.35 0.21
CA ASP A 105 -12.03 -16.52 0.20
C ASP A 105 -12.78 -15.54 1.11
N SER A 106 -12.07 -14.92 2.05
CA SER A 106 -12.65 -13.94 2.95
C SER A 106 -11.89 -12.62 2.82
N THR A 107 -11.23 -12.22 3.86
CA THR A 107 -10.46 -10.99 3.89
C THR A 107 -8.97 -11.30 3.85
N THR A 108 -8.24 -10.61 2.98
CA THR A 108 -6.80 -10.70 2.92
C THR A 108 -6.20 -9.52 3.68
N VAL A 109 -5.29 -9.81 4.61
CA VAL A 109 -4.60 -8.78 5.39
C VAL A 109 -3.23 -8.52 4.79
N ILE A 110 -2.96 -7.25 4.51
CA ILE A 110 -1.68 -6.81 3.96
C ILE A 110 -1.00 -5.92 4.99
N GLU A 111 0.26 -6.22 5.29
CA GLU A 111 1.05 -5.44 6.22
C GLU A 111 1.88 -4.41 5.46
N VAL A 112 1.96 -3.20 6.01
CA VAL A 112 2.70 -2.09 5.43
C VAL A 112 3.66 -1.55 6.46
N GLY A 113 4.93 -1.50 6.12
CA GLY A 113 5.96 -0.85 6.90
C GLY A 113 6.30 0.51 6.32
N GLY A 114 7.43 1.04 6.73
CA GLY A 114 7.88 2.31 6.20
C GLY A 114 9.28 2.68 6.64
N LYS A 115 9.84 3.63 5.94
CA LYS A 115 11.14 4.21 6.22
C LYS A 115 10.99 5.70 6.43
N VAL A 116 11.55 6.20 7.53
CA VAL A 116 11.64 7.63 7.82
C VAL A 116 13.07 8.10 7.63
N ASP A 117 13.21 9.18 6.88
CA ASP A 117 14.45 9.96 6.81
C ASP A 117 14.21 11.33 7.43
N VAL A 118 15.02 11.69 8.41
CA VAL A 118 14.87 12.97 9.12
C VAL A 118 15.54 14.08 8.33
N ILE A 119 14.76 15.08 7.95
CA ILE A 119 15.23 16.23 7.18
C ILE A 119 15.44 17.45 8.08
N ASP A 120 14.57 17.64 9.07
CA ASP A 120 14.59 18.80 9.97
C ASP A 120 14.86 18.33 11.40
N ASP A 121 16.00 18.74 11.94
CA ASP A 121 16.44 18.36 13.29
C ASP A 121 15.77 19.18 14.41
N LYS A 122 14.90 20.11 14.06
CA LYS A 122 14.19 20.95 15.03
C LYS A 122 12.87 20.33 15.49
N LEU A 123 12.39 19.29 14.79
CA LEU A 123 11.16 18.63 15.15
C LEU A 123 11.36 17.74 16.38
N THR A 124 10.39 17.78 17.29
CA THR A 124 10.37 16.92 18.47
C THR A 124 8.93 16.50 18.76
N GLY A 125 8.79 15.43 19.55
CA GLY A 125 7.51 14.92 19.95
C GLY A 125 6.84 14.06 18.87
N LEU A 126 5.57 13.79 19.07
CA LEU A 126 4.80 12.95 18.16
C LEU A 126 4.68 13.62 16.80
N GLN A 127 5.11 12.92 15.77
CA GLN A 127 4.95 13.32 14.39
C GLN A 127 3.99 12.36 13.70
N GLN A 128 3.19 12.87 12.78
CA GLN A 128 2.24 12.09 12.04
C GLN A 128 2.37 12.42 10.55
N VAL A 129 2.52 11.39 9.73
CA VAL A 129 2.57 11.53 8.27
C VAL A 129 1.50 10.65 7.65
N SER A 130 1.07 11.03 6.48
CA SER A 130 0.09 10.26 5.71
C SER A 130 0.76 9.56 4.55
N TYR A 131 0.14 8.51 4.06
CA TYR A 131 0.52 7.86 2.81
C TYR A 131 -0.74 7.33 2.14
N THR A 132 -0.61 6.98 0.86
CA THR A 132 -1.73 6.49 0.07
C THR A 132 -1.48 5.03 -0.30
N ILE A 133 -2.51 4.21 -0.18
CA ILE A 133 -2.51 2.85 -0.68
C ILE A 133 -3.57 2.73 -1.78
N GLU A 134 -3.18 2.14 -2.90
CA GLU A 134 -4.05 1.95 -4.04
C GLU A 134 -4.10 0.47 -4.39
N VAL A 135 -5.30 -0.06 -4.57
CA VAL A 135 -5.52 -1.47 -4.86
C VAL A 135 -6.41 -1.59 -6.09
N ASN A 136 -5.94 -2.35 -7.07
CA ASN A 136 -6.69 -2.60 -8.30
C ASN A 136 -6.67 -4.08 -8.64
N TYR A 137 -7.71 -4.55 -9.30
CA TYR A 137 -7.65 -5.86 -9.94
C TYR A 137 -6.60 -5.86 -11.04
N GLN A 138 -5.89 -6.95 -11.13
CA GLN A 138 -4.87 -7.19 -12.12
C GLN A 138 -5.44 -7.70 -13.43
#